data_f878de7612d70d8fa53bcc64fba7c64e
#
_entry.id   f878de7612d70d8fa53bcc64fba7c64e
#
_cell.length_a   1.000
_cell.length_b   1.000
_cell.length_c   1.000
_cell.angle_alpha   90.00
_cell.angle_beta   90.00
_cell.angle_gamma   90.00
#
_symmetry.space_group_name_H-M   'P 1'
#
loop_
_entity.id
_entity.type
_entity.pdbx_description
1 polymer ?
#
loop_
_entity_poly.entity_id
_entity_poly.type
_entity_poly.pdbx_seq_one_letter_code
_entity_poly.pdbx_strand_id
1 'polypeptide(L)'
;MPAKDLDQIVNLCKRRGFVYPSAEIYGGFRSSYDYGPLGSLMLRNVKESWVRTMVQQRDDVVLIDAAILGPPQVFEASGHLANFSDPLVDCTVCKRRFREDHLETRDCPQGQKGCQFTEARAFNLMFKTTAGPIEGSGADVYMRPETAQGMFVNFSNVLQTSR
;
A
#
# COMPACT_ATOMS: atom_id res chain seq x y z
N MET A 1 -20.72 24.78 -4.93
CA MET A 1 -20.75 24.47 -3.50
C MET A 1 -19.74 23.37 -3.24
N PRO A 2 -18.98 23.39 -2.13
CA PRO A 2 -18.08 22.31 -1.77
C PRO A 2 -18.89 21.01 -1.51
N ALA A 3 -18.25 19.84 -1.70
CA ALA A 3 -18.86 18.57 -1.35
C ALA A 3 -19.16 18.51 0.15
N LYS A 4 -20.31 17.95 0.50
CA LYS A 4 -20.74 17.87 1.92
C LYS A 4 -20.11 16.69 2.66
N ASP A 5 -19.76 15.64 1.92
CA ASP A 5 -19.21 14.41 2.47
C ASP A 5 -18.28 13.72 1.44
N LEU A 6 -17.55 12.72 1.90
CA LEU A 6 -16.62 11.94 1.09
C LEU A 6 -17.35 11.15 0.00
N ASP A 7 -18.56 10.67 0.27
CA ASP A 7 -19.33 9.86 -0.68
C ASP A 7 -19.70 10.64 -1.93
N GLN A 8 -19.98 11.93 -1.81
CA GLN A 8 -20.20 12.81 -2.97
C GLN A 8 -18.97 12.92 -3.85
N ILE A 9 -17.79 13.03 -3.24
CA ILE A 9 -16.51 13.07 -3.97
C ILE A 9 -16.24 11.72 -4.67
N VAL A 10 -16.40 10.61 -3.96
CA VAL A 10 -16.24 9.26 -4.53
C VAL A 10 -17.17 9.03 -5.72
N ASN A 11 -18.45 9.37 -5.56
CA ASN A 11 -19.44 9.24 -6.63
C ASN A 11 -19.11 10.13 -7.84
N LEU A 12 -18.63 11.35 -7.61
CA LEU A 12 -18.18 12.24 -8.66
C LEU A 12 -16.97 11.64 -9.40
N CYS A 13 -15.97 11.14 -8.66
CA CYS A 13 -14.77 10.55 -9.23
C CYS A 13 -15.08 9.35 -10.12
N LYS A 14 -15.98 8.46 -9.69
CA LYS A 14 -16.42 7.31 -10.48
C LYS A 14 -17.12 7.77 -11.78
N ARG A 15 -18.10 8.63 -11.67
CA ARG A 15 -18.89 9.10 -12.84
C ARG A 15 -18.06 9.88 -13.86
N ARG A 16 -17.01 10.56 -13.41
CA ARG A 16 -16.15 11.40 -14.27
C ARG A 16 -14.90 10.67 -14.77
N GLY A 17 -14.74 9.39 -14.46
CA GLY A 17 -13.59 8.61 -14.92
C GLY A 17 -12.28 9.00 -14.27
N PHE A 18 -12.31 9.34 -12.99
CA PHE A 18 -11.11 9.50 -12.19
C PHE A 18 -10.62 8.15 -11.67
N VAL A 19 -11.52 7.31 -11.20
CA VAL A 19 -11.19 6.03 -10.59
C VAL A 19 -12.30 5.01 -10.85
N TYR A 20 -11.89 3.75 -11.05
CA TYR A 20 -12.79 2.60 -11.18
C TYR A 20 -12.34 1.50 -10.20
N PRO A 21 -13.25 0.67 -9.67
CA PRO A 21 -12.86 -0.58 -9.03
C PRO A 21 -12.08 -1.45 -10.01
N SER A 22 -10.91 -1.95 -9.61
CA SER A 22 -10.13 -2.81 -10.49
C SER A 22 -10.87 -4.11 -10.78
N ALA A 23 -10.86 -4.55 -12.04
CA ALA A 23 -11.56 -5.76 -12.51
C ALA A 23 -13.09 -5.75 -12.22
N GLU A 24 -13.75 -4.60 -12.32
CA GLU A 24 -15.17 -4.44 -11.98
C GLU A 24 -16.09 -5.40 -12.76
N ILE A 25 -15.77 -5.73 -14.02
CA ILE A 25 -16.52 -6.69 -14.83
C ILE A 25 -16.57 -8.10 -14.24
N TYR A 26 -15.64 -8.43 -13.32
CA TYR A 26 -15.59 -9.71 -12.59
C TYR A 26 -16.02 -9.57 -11.13
N GLY A 27 -16.69 -8.48 -10.76
CA GLY A 27 -17.14 -8.22 -9.39
C GLY A 27 -16.18 -7.34 -8.57
N GLY A 28 -15.11 -6.87 -9.17
CA GLY A 28 -14.12 -6.00 -8.54
C GLY A 28 -13.10 -6.77 -7.67
N PHE A 29 -11.92 -6.18 -7.53
CA PHE A 29 -10.89 -6.66 -6.59
C PHE A 29 -10.85 -5.72 -5.39
N ARG A 30 -11.14 -6.26 -4.20
CA ARG A 30 -11.30 -5.46 -2.99
C ARG A 30 -10.06 -4.62 -2.69
N SER A 31 -10.27 -3.35 -2.38
CA SER A 31 -9.21 -2.37 -2.07
C SER A 31 -8.22 -2.09 -3.21
N SER A 32 -8.60 -2.45 -4.45
CA SER A 32 -7.80 -2.16 -5.64
C SER A 32 -8.61 -1.32 -6.63
N TYR A 33 -7.96 -0.32 -7.22
CA TYR A 33 -8.60 0.66 -8.10
C TYR A 33 -7.72 0.96 -9.30
N ASP A 34 -8.33 1.16 -10.45
CA ASP A 34 -7.69 1.64 -11.66
C ASP A 34 -7.94 3.14 -11.84
N TYR A 35 -6.93 3.87 -12.25
CA TYR A 35 -7.11 5.28 -12.62
C TYR A 35 -7.73 5.36 -14.01
N GLY A 36 -8.89 6.02 -14.12
CA GLY A 36 -9.50 6.36 -15.39
C GLY A 36 -8.78 7.51 -16.11
N PRO A 37 -9.26 7.97 -17.28
CA PRO A 37 -8.59 8.98 -18.08
C PRO A 37 -8.25 10.27 -17.32
N LEU A 38 -9.22 10.83 -16.59
CA LEU A 38 -8.99 12.05 -15.79
C LEU A 38 -8.11 11.79 -14.57
N GLY A 39 -8.27 10.63 -13.93
CA GLY A 39 -7.44 10.23 -12.79
C GLY A 39 -5.98 10.05 -13.17
N SER A 40 -5.70 9.42 -14.31
CA SER A 40 -4.33 9.24 -14.82
C SER A 40 -3.64 10.56 -15.13
N LEU A 41 -4.35 11.52 -15.72
CA LEU A 41 -3.82 12.86 -15.96
C LEU A 41 -3.53 13.61 -14.66
N MET A 42 -4.45 13.54 -13.70
CA MET A 42 -4.27 14.16 -12.39
C MET A 42 -3.11 13.53 -11.62
N LEU A 43 -3.02 12.19 -11.60
CA LEU A 43 -1.90 11.47 -10.98
C LEU A 43 -0.55 11.89 -11.58
N ARG A 44 -0.48 12.00 -12.90
CA ARG A 44 0.70 12.47 -13.61
C ARG A 44 1.09 13.87 -13.17
N ASN A 45 0.15 14.81 -13.16
CA ASN A 45 0.39 16.19 -12.75
C ASN A 45 0.90 16.27 -11.30
N VAL A 46 0.35 15.48 -10.38
CA VAL A 46 0.82 15.40 -8.99
C VAL A 46 2.26 14.89 -8.93
N LYS A 47 2.57 13.81 -9.65
CA LYS A 47 3.94 13.26 -9.71
C LYS A 47 4.94 14.26 -10.30
N GLU A 48 4.59 14.92 -11.41
CA GLU A 48 5.45 15.92 -12.04
C GLU A 48 5.68 17.14 -11.13
N SER A 49 4.65 17.61 -10.44
CA SER A 49 4.78 18.69 -9.45
C SER A 49 5.70 18.29 -8.30
N TRP A 50 5.56 17.06 -7.80
CA TRP A 50 6.43 16.53 -6.75
C TRP A 50 7.89 16.44 -7.21
N VAL A 51 8.16 15.86 -8.38
CA VAL A 51 9.52 15.75 -8.95
C VAL A 51 10.13 17.14 -9.14
N ARG A 52 9.36 18.10 -9.67
CA ARG A 52 9.83 19.47 -9.85
C ARG A 52 10.26 20.10 -8.53
N THR A 53 9.42 20.00 -7.50
CA THR A 53 9.65 20.66 -6.22
C THR A 53 10.73 19.95 -5.39
N MET A 54 10.68 18.63 -5.34
CA MET A 54 11.52 17.86 -4.41
C MET A 54 12.86 17.44 -5.01
N VAL A 55 13.00 17.46 -6.34
CA VAL A 55 14.23 17.02 -7.03
C VAL A 55 14.81 18.15 -7.88
N GLN A 56 14.05 18.68 -8.86
CA GLN A 56 14.60 19.62 -9.85
C GLN A 56 14.97 21.00 -9.28
N GLN A 57 14.34 21.41 -8.18
CA GLN A 57 14.63 22.65 -7.48
C GLN A 57 15.68 22.51 -6.37
N ARG A 58 16.36 21.37 -6.30
CA ARG A 58 17.34 21.06 -5.27
C ARG A 58 18.62 20.51 -5.90
N ASP A 59 19.75 20.93 -5.37
CA ASP A 59 21.08 20.48 -5.84
C ASP A 59 21.58 19.24 -5.08
N ASP A 60 20.93 18.90 -3.97
CA ASP A 60 21.33 17.83 -3.05
C ASP A 60 20.46 16.55 -3.18
N VAL A 61 19.59 16.48 -4.17
CA VAL A 61 18.67 15.35 -4.38
C VAL A 61 18.72 14.87 -5.82
N VAL A 62 18.80 13.56 -5.99
CA VAL A 62 18.70 12.89 -7.29
C VAL A 62 17.52 11.91 -7.29
N LEU A 63 16.91 11.74 -8.45
CA LEU A 63 15.79 10.81 -8.62
C LEU A 63 16.30 9.41 -8.94
N ILE A 64 15.76 8.41 -8.25
CA ILE A 64 15.94 7.00 -8.60
C ILE A 64 14.58 6.34 -8.76
N ASP A 65 14.52 5.30 -9.56
CA ASP A 65 13.36 4.40 -9.67
C ASP A 65 13.82 2.97 -9.36
N ALA A 66 13.69 2.59 -8.09
CA ALA A 66 14.12 1.29 -7.61
C ALA A 66 13.11 0.19 -7.94
N ALA A 67 13.57 -1.06 -8.02
CA ALA A 67 12.71 -2.21 -8.29
C ALA A 67 11.60 -2.37 -7.23
N ILE A 68 10.42 -2.80 -7.69
CA ILE A 68 9.27 -3.07 -6.81
C ILE A 68 9.48 -4.35 -6.00
N LEU A 69 10.05 -5.37 -6.64
CA LEU A 69 10.37 -6.64 -6.00
C LEU A 69 11.77 -6.60 -5.41
N GLY A 70 11.92 -7.12 -4.21
CA GLY A 70 13.20 -7.21 -3.53
C GLY A 70 13.40 -8.56 -2.83
N PRO A 71 14.66 -8.96 -2.62
CA PRO A 71 15.00 -10.19 -1.90
C PRO A 71 14.73 -10.04 -0.40
N PRO A 72 14.52 -11.17 0.33
CA PRO A 72 14.23 -11.15 1.76
C PRO A 72 15.24 -10.35 2.60
N GLN A 73 16.52 -10.42 2.26
CA GLN A 73 17.61 -9.79 3.01
C GLN A 73 17.44 -8.28 3.20
N VAL A 74 16.87 -7.61 2.20
CA VAL A 74 16.58 -6.15 2.29
C VAL A 74 15.55 -5.87 3.38
N PHE A 75 14.53 -6.70 3.47
CA PHE A 75 13.41 -6.52 4.40
C PHE A 75 13.68 -7.13 5.78
N GLU A 76 14.60 -8.08 5.88
CA GLU A 76 15.18 -8.54 7.15
C GLU A 76 16.03 -7.44 7.77
N ALA A 77 16.95 -6.87 7.00
CA ALA A 77 17.83 -5.79 7.46
C ALA A 77 17.06 -4.54 7.92
N SER A 78 15.95 -4.23 7.27
CA SER A 78 15.07 -3.10 7.63
C SER A 78 14.03 -3.46 8.72
N GLY A 79 13.98 -4.71 9.17
CA GLY A 79 13.05 -5.19 10.20
C GLY A 79 11.61 -5.41 9.75
N HIS A 80 11.28 -5.23 8.46
CA HIS A 80 9.91 -5.36 7.97
C HIS A 80 9.39 -6.80 8.06
N LEU A 81 10.22 -7.80 7.84
CA LEU A 81 9.76 -9.19 7.92
C LEU A 81 9.36 -9.58 9.35
N ALA A 82 10.01 -9.03 10.36
CA ALA A 82 9.74 -9.34 11.76
C ALA A 82 8.62 -8.46 12.37
N ASN A 83 8.53 -7.19 12.00
CA ASN A 83 7.75 -6.20 12.75
C ASN A 83 6.62 -5.55 11.94
N PHE A 84 6.57 -5.73 10.61
CA PHE A 84 5.53 -5.10 9.78
C PHE A 84 4.25 -5.94 9.80
N SER A 85 3.60 -5.93 10.95
CA SER A 85 2.38 -6.72 11.19
C SER A 85 1.33 -5.93 11.96
N ASP A 86 0.06 -6.19 11.64
CA ASP A 86 -1.09 -5.69 12.38
C ASP A 86 -1.63 -6.76 13.32
N PRO A 87 -1.98 -6.41 14.57
CA PRO A 87 -2.72 -7.28 15.46
C PRO A 87 -4.19 -7.34 15.01
N LEU A 88 -4.62 -8.47 14.45
CA LEU A 88 -5.97 -8.66 13.94
C LEU A 88 -6.81 -9.53 14.86
N VAL A 89 -8.03 -9.09 15.14
CA VAL A 89 -9.06 -9.82 15.87
C VAL A 89 -10.30 -10.00 15.01
N ASP A 90 -10.97 -11.12 15.14
CA ASP A 90 -12.24 -11.40 14.48
C ASP A 90 -13.41 -11.24 15.46
N CYS A 91 -14.43 -10.47 15.10
CA CYS A 91 -15.66 -10.37 15.88
C CYS A 91 -16.49 -11.66 15.74
N THR A 92 -16.85 -12.30 16.85
CA THR A 92 -17.60 -13.57 16.84
C THR A 92 -19.05 -13.40 16.38
N VAL A 93 -19.60 -12.18 16.45
CA VAL A 93 -20.99 -11.86 16.09
C VAL A 93 -21.10 -11.41 14.63
N CYS A 94 -20.42 -10.32 14.24
CA CYS A 94 -20.51 -9.81 12.87
C CYS A 94 -19.58 -10.51 11.87
N LYS A 95 -18.69 -11.40 12.34
CA LYS A 95 -17.70 -12.15 11.54
C LYS A 95 -16.74 -11.27 10.75
N ARG A 96 -16.62 -9.99 11.10
CA ARG A 96 -15.69 -9.05 10.49
C ARG A 96 -14.40 -9.01 11.27
N ARG A 97 -13.32 -8.64 10.56
CA ARG A 97 -11.97 -8.49 11.09
C ARG A 97 -11.68 -7.03 11.37
N PHE A 98 -11.02 -6.77 12.49
CA PHE A 98 -10.61 -5.45 12.93
C PHE A 98 -9.17 -5.48 13.42
N ARG A 99 -8.51 -4.33 13.39
CA ARG A 99 -7.24 -4.15 14.09
C ARG A 99 -7.54 -3.94 15.58
N GLU A 100 -6.84 -4.69 16.44
CA GLU A 100 -7.04 -4.61 17.89
C GLU A 100 -6.66 -3.22 18.41
N ASP A 101 -5.57 -2.65 17.93
CA ASP A 101 -5.05 -1.33 18.32
C ASP A 101 -5.94 -0.15 17.89
N HIS A 102 -6.91 -0.37 16.99
CA HIS A 102 -7.91 0.61 16.58
C HIS A 102 -9.27 0.44 17.29
N LEU A 103 -9.41 -0.54 18.16
CA LEU A 103 -10.62 -0.71 18.96
C LEU A 103 -10.53 0.14 20.23
N GLU A 104 -11.04 1.37 20.18
CA GLU A 104 -11.09 2.29 21.33
C GLU A 104 -11.95 1.73 22.48
N THR A 105 -12.98 0.98 22.13
CA THR A 105 -13.82 0.22 23.04
C THR A 105 -13.92 -1.22 22.54
N ARG A 106 -14.20 -2.18 23.45
CA ARG A 106 -14.48 -3.56 23.04
C ARG A 106 -15.87 -3.72 22.40
N ASP A 107 -16.47 -2.64 21.96
CA ASP A 107 -17.74 -2.64 21.25
C ASP A 107 -17.50 -2.85 19.73
N CYS A 108 -18.44 -3.54 19.11
CA CYS A 108 -18.37 -3.77 17.67
C CYS A 108 -18.50 -2.46 16.91
N PRO A 109 -17.51 -2.05 16.08
CA PRO A 109 -17.60 -0.85 15.25
C PRO A 109 -18.80 -0.85 14.29
N GLN A 110 -19.48 -1.99 14.13
CA GLN A 110 -20.73 -2.11 13.36
C GLN A 110 -21.99 -1.94 14.24
N GLY A 111 -21.84 -1.51 15.51
CA GLY A 111 -22.96 -1.22 16.40
C GLY A 111 -23.72 -2.45 16.91
N GLN A 112 -23.22 -3.66 16.75
CA GLN A 112 -23.84 -4.87 17.26
C GLN A 112 -23.52 -5.05 18.76
N LYS A 113 -24.53 -5.40 19.54
CA LYS A 113 -24.38 -5.65 20.98
C LYS A 113 -23.86 -7.06 21.25
N GLY A 114 -23.14 -7.22 22.35
CA GLY A 114 -22.63 -8.53 22.79
C GLY A 114 -21.47 -9.08 21.99
N CYS A 115 -20.71 -8.22 21.32
CA CYS A 115 -19.55 -8.63 20.56
C CYS A 115 -18.45 -9.15 21.48
N GLN A 116 -17.90 -10.28 21.07
CA GLN A 116 -16.66 -10.84 21.60
C GLN A 116 -15.66 -10.90 20.48
N PHE A 117 -14.40 -10.65 20.80
CA PHE A 117 -13.30 -10.74 19.84
C PHE A 117 -12.43 -11.95 20.15
N THR A 118 -11.89 -12.55 19.11
CA THR A 118 -10.87 -13.60 19.25
C THR A 118 -9.59 -13.02 19.85
N GLU A 119 -8.67 -13.88 20.25
CA GLU A 119 -7.29 -13.45 20.52
C GLU A 119 -6.68 -12.79 19.26
N ALA A 120 -5.83 -11.78 19.50
CA ALA A 120 -5.14 -11.09 18.43
C ALA A 120 -4.14 -12.03 17.74
N ARG A 121 -4.16 -11.97 16.42
CA ARG A 121 -3.19 -12.69 15.58
C ARG A 121 -2.38 -11.68 14.78
N ALA A 122 -1.06 -11.79 14.83
CA ALA A 122 -0.18 -10.98 13.99
C ALA A 122 -0.41 -11.33 12.51
N PHE A 123 -0.76 -10.33 11.73
CA PHE A 123 -0.90 -10.43 10.28
C PHE A 123 0.20 -9.64 9.62
N ASN A 124 1.16 -10.31 8.97
CA ASN A 124 2.24 -9.66 8.26
C ASN A 124 1.69 -8.96 7.01
N LEU A 125 2.00 -7.67 6.85
CA LEU A 125 1.52 -6.81 5.78
C LEU A 125 2.37 -6.91 4.51
N MET A 126 3.48 -7.65 4.54
CA MET A 126 4.35 -7.82 3.39
C MET A 126 3.68 -8.71 2.33
N PHE A 127 3.62 -8.21 1.10
CA PHE A 127 3.26 -9.01 -0.06
C PHE A 127 4.43 -9.92 -0.45
N LYS A 128 4.26 -11.23 -0.22
CA LYS A 128 5.22 -12.27 -0.58
C LYS A 128 4.81 -12.94 -1.89
N THR A 129 5.78 -13.18 -2.75
CA THR A 129 5.62 -14.02 -3.94
C THR A 129 6.90 -14.85 -4.16
N THR A 130 6.91 -15.70 -5.16
CA THR A 130 8.08 -16.49 -5.54
C THR A 130 8.56 -16.09 -6.93
N ALA A 131 9.87 -16.00 -7.13
CA ALA A 131 10.48 -15.75 -8.42
C ALA A 131 11.34 -16.97 -8.84
N GLY A 132 11.13 -17.44 -10.05
CA GLY A 132 11.87 -18.58 -10.62
C GLY A 132 11.06 -19.26 -11.72
N PRO A 133 11.74 -19.99 -12.64
CA PRO A 133 11.11 -20.59 -13.80
C PRO A 133 10.31 -21.88 -13.50
N ILE A 134 10.50 -22.45 -12.30
CA ILE A 134 9.89 -23.74 -11.93
C ILE A 134 8.98 -23.50 -10.73
N GLU A 135 7.72 -23.88 -10.85
CA GLU A 135 6.73 -23.79 -9.78
C GLU A 135 7.18 -24.61 -8.55
N GLY A 136 7.12 -24.00 -7.37
CA GLY A 136 7.51 -24.63 -6.10
C GLY A 136 9.01 -24.64 -5.78
N SER A 137 9.89 -24.19 -6.69
CA SER A 137 11.34 -24.10 -6.45
C SER A 137 11.89 -22.66 -6.53
N GLY A 138 11.03 -21.67 -6.71
CA GLY A 138 11.41 -20.28 -6.81
C GLY A 138 11.90 -19.72 -5.47
N ALA A 139 12.77 -18.70 -5.54
CA ALA A 139 13.19 -17.95 -4.38
C ALA A 139 12.06 -17.03 -3.88
N ASP A 140 11.94 -16.89 -2.57
CA ASP A 140 11.04 -15.91 -1.97
C ASP A 140 11.45 -14.49 -2.36
N VAL A 141 10.48 -13.70 -2.79
CA VAL A 141 10.66 -12.26 -3.04
C VAL A 141 9.45 -11.51 -2.48
N TYR A 142 9.66 -10.25 -2.17
CA TYR A 142 8.64 -9.40 -1.57
C TYR A 142 8.42 -8.14 -2.40
N MET A 143 7.18 -7.68 -2.48
CA MET A 143 6.90 -6.34 -2.96
C MET A 143 7.27 -5.33 -1.86
N ARG A 144 7.99 -4.28 -2.24
CA ARG A 144 8.37 -3.21 -1.30
C ARG A 144 7.14 -2.57 -0.68
N PRO A 145 7.03 -2.47 0.67
CA PRO A 145 5.93 -1.77 1.33
C PRO A 145 6.10 -0.25 1.27
N GLU A 146 7.33 0.21 1.06
CA GLU A 146 7.71 1.63 0.96
C GLU A 146 8.93 1.80 0.05
N THR A 147 9.34 3.04 -0.21
CA THR A 147 10.45 3.34 -1.13
C THR A 147 11.81 3.53 -0.44
N ALA A 148 11.84 3.59 0.89
CA ALA A 148 13.06 3.91 1.65
C ALA A 148 14.19 2.91 1.43
N GLN A 149 13.91 1.61 1.43
CA GLN A 149 14.92 0.57 1.23
C GLN A 149 15.61 0.71 -0.12
N GLY A 150 14.88 1.09 -1.17
CA GLY A 150 15.45 1.35 -2.49
C GLY A 150 16.50 2.45 -2.49
N MET A 151 16.34 3.48 -1.67
CA MET A 151 17.33 4.56 -1.51
C MET A 151 18.59 4.05 -0.81
N PHE A 152 18.45 3.30 0.27
CA PHE A 152 19.59 2.78 1.03
C PHE A 152 20.41 1.77 0.22
N VAL A 153 19.79 0.80 -0.43
CA VAL A 153 20.52 -0.23 -1.21
C VAL A 153 21.21 0.34 -2.46
N ASN A 154 20.69 1.47 -3.00
CA ASN A 154 21.27 2.12 -4.17
C ASN A 154 22.19 3.29 -3.83
N PHE A 155 22.37 3.64 -2.56
CA PHE A 155 23.17 4.80 -2.17
C PHE A 155 24.60 4.73 -2.75
N SER A 156 25.29 3.60 -2.58
CA SER A 156 26.63 3.41 -3.10
C SER A 156 26.69 3.49 -4.63
N ASN A 157 25.69 2.91 -5.32
CA ASN A 157 25.60 2.96 -6.77
C ASN A 157 25.46 4.40 -7.27
N VAL A 158 24.59 5.16 -6.65
CA VAL A 158 24.38 6.57 -6.98
C VAL A 158 25.62 7.39 -6.72
N LEU A 159 26.28 7.19 -5.56
CA LEU A 159 27.52 7.92 -5.22
C LEU A 159 28.66 7.66 -6.21
N GLN A 160 28.78 6.42 -6.71
CA GLN A 160 29.84 6.04 -7.67
C GLN A 160 29.54 6.52 -9.09
N THR A 161 28.29 6.71 -9.44
CA THR A 161 27.85 7.11 -10.80
C THR A 161 27.46 8.59 -10.90
N SER A 162 27.25 9.24 -9.77
CA SER A 162 26.95 10.67 -9.71
C SER A 162 28.19 11.49 -10.12
N ARG A 163 27.99 12.50 -10.94
CA ARG A 163 29.04 13.44 -11.39
C ARG A 163 29.07 14.69 -10.52
#